data_9aaff8d7d7b2f632e35585068a951f13
#
_entry.id   9aaff8d7d7b2f632e35585068a951f13
#
_cell.length_a   1.000
_cell.length_b   1.000
_cell.length_c   1.000
_cell.angle_alpha   90.00
_cell.angle_beta   90.00
_cell.angle_gamma   90.00
#
_symmetry.space_group_name_H-M   'P 1'
#
loop_
_entity.id
_entity.type
_entity.pdbx_description
1 polymer ?
#
loop_
_entity_poly.entity_id
_entity_poly.type
_entity_poly.pdbx_seq_one_letter_code
_entity_poly.pdbx_strand_id
1 'polypeptide(L)'
;MITRYLVVFGASVTQFTVIGILFSYGVFFKELEIEFGWSRTILSSCTAIAFLSMGIFAIIAGRLTDKYGPSIVLGIAGVLFGLGFALISQISEPWHLFVIFGLFIGIGLSTHDVATLSTIAHWFPKGRGLITAIVKVGTAFGQMLLPLIAAFLILNFDWSVATIIIGISAVFLLLFSALTVKLPKKISLDKNQENNTGMAFSVASKTTTFKKLCLIQFLFFPTLMTIPTHIAVHGTDLGMTQTKAAFLLSMIGAASIVGRLAVGLFLDKMGGKKSYLFCFIPILLSLAIFMVTTNHLLIFIFVALYGFAHGALFVVVPPTLAEYFGLRDHASLFGIIVFCGTIGGAIGPILAGMAFDLMGTYKIAFATLFILVVLSSVVVLTLPNRNNSIFNKQGA
;
A
#
# COMPACT_ATOMS: atom_id res chain seq x y z
N MET A 1 -26.18 -8.53 10.02
CA MET A 1 -25.92 -7.71 8.81
C MET A 1 -25.10 -6.45 9.15
N ILE A 2 -25.51 -5.65 10.13
CA ILE A 2 -24.82 -4.42 10.58
C ILE A 2 -23.33 -4.66 10.89
N THR A 3 -22.97 -5.75 11.58
CA THR A 3 -21.59 -6.06 11.95
C THR A 3 -20.64 -6.19 10.75
N ARG A 4 -21.09 -6.72 9.61
CA ARG A 4 -20.27 -6.86 8.40
C ARG A 4 -19.87 -5.51 7.81
N TYR A 5 -20.83 -4.59 7.70
CA TYR A 5 -20.58 -3.25 7.16
C TYR A 5 -19.74 -2.40 8.12
N LEU A 6 -19.89 -2.62 9.42
CA LEU A 6 -19.08 -1.96 10.43
C LEU A 6 -17.61 -2.39 10.34
N VAL A 7 -17.33 -3.67 10.05
CA VAL A 7 -15.96 -4.15 9.79
C VAL A 7 -15.37 -3.50 8.55
N VAL A 8 -16.15 -3.38 7.45
CA VAL A 8 -15.70 -2.69 6.23
C VAL A 8 -15.39 -1.24 6.50
N PHE A 9 -16.29 -0.55 7.21
CA PHE A 9 -16.10 0.86 7.58
C PHE A 9 -14.85 1.06 8.45
N GLY A 10 -14.67 0.26 9.51
CA GLY A 10 -13.47 0.33 10.34
C GLY A 10 -12.18 0.05 9.56
N ALA A 11 -12.19 -0.94 8.67
CA ALA A 11 -11.05 -1.20 7.79
C ALA A 11 -10.76 -0.01 6.86
N SER A 12 -11.81 0.63 6.31
CA SER A 12 -11.65 1.85 5.48
C SER A 12 -11.11 3.02 6.29
N VAL A 13 -11.54 3.18 7.56
CA VAL A 13 -11.00 4.19 8.49
C VAL A 13 -9.51 3.96 8.75
N THR A 14 -9.07 2.72 8.94
CA THR A 14 -7.63 2.42 9.07
C THR A 14 -6.86 2.85 7.80
N GLN A 15 -7.36 2.48 6.62
CA GLN A 15 -6.72 2.83 5.35
C GLN A 15 -6.64 4.35 5.14
N PHE A 16 -7.73 5.06 5.45
CA PHE A 16 -7.82 6.51 5.40
C PHE A 16 -6.79 7.17 6.33
N THR A 17 -6.79 6.75 7.60
CA THR A 17 -6.00 7.40 8.66
C THR A 17 -4.50 7.16 8.44
N VAL A 18 -4.09 5.90 8.29
CA VAL A 18 -2.66 5.53 8.27
C VAL A 18 -1.97 6.10 7.04
N ILE A 19 -2.54 5.89 5.86
CA ILE A 19 -1.93 6.35 4.62
C ILE A 19 -2.11 7.86 4.43
N GLY A 20 -3.25 8.40 4.82
CA GLY A 20 -3.47 9.84 4.72
C GLY A 20 -2.52 10.66 5.61
N ILE A 21 -2.27 10.22 6.84
CA ILE A 21 -1.31 10.86 7.75
C ILE A 21 0.12 10.74 7.22
N LEU A 22 0.51 9.58 6.69
CA LEU A 22 1.81 9.42 6.08
C LEU A 22 2.02 10.42 4.94
N PHE A 23 1.01 10.61 4.08
CA PHE A 23 1.09 11.58 2.99
C PHE A 23 1.02 13.03 3.45
N SER A 24 0.43 13.30 4.62
CA SER A 24 0.42 14.63 5.24
C SER A 24 1.82 15.09 5.65
N TYR A 25 2.74 14.15 5.90
CA TYR A 25 4.13 14.47 6.24
C TYR A 25 4.79 15.40 5.21
N GLY A 26 4.43 15.28 3.92
CA GLY A 26 4.92 16.17 2.88
C GLY A 26 4.61 17.66 3.13
N VAL A 27 3.53 17.97 3.84
CA VAL A 27 3.18 19.35 4.22
C VAL A 27 4.05 19.83 5.38
N PHE A 28 4.32 18.97 6.37
CA PHE A 28 5.21 19.28 7.49
C PHE A 28 6.67 19.39 7.09
N PHE A 29 7.07 18.73 6.01
CA PHE A 29 8.44 18.70 5.51
C PHE A 29 9.05 20.09 5.36
N LYS A 30 8.30 21.04 4.77
CA LYS A 30 8.75 22.40 4.54
C LYS A 30 8.90 23.18 5.84
N GLU A 31 7.98 23.00 6.78
CA GLU A 31 8.02 23.65 8.09
C GLU A 31 9.25 23.19 8.88
N LEU A 32 9.52 21.88 8.88
CA LEU A 32 10.70 21.32 9.54
C LEU A 32 12.02 21.76 8.88
N GLU A 33 12.04 21.90 7.54
CA GLU A 33 13.19 22.46 6.80
C GLU A 33 13.49 23.89 7.25
N ILE A 34 12.46 24.71 7.43
CA ILE A 34 12.58 26.11 7.84
C ILE A 34 12.98 26.22 9.31
N GLU A 35 12.32 25.48 10.20
CA GLU A 35 12.51 25.56 11.65
C GLU A 35 13.89 25.08 12.07
N PHE A 36 14.35 23.94 11.55
CA PHE A 36 15.57 23.27 11.99
C PHE A 36 16.75 23.40 11.03
N GLY A 37 16.52 23.90 9.81
CA GLY A 37 17.57 23.96 8.78
C GLY A 37 18.06 22.59 8.29
N TRP A 38 17.29 21.52 8.52
CA TRP A 38 17.68 20.16 8.13
C TRP A 38 17.61 19.98 6.63
N SER A 39 18.56 19.19 6.08
CA SER A 39 18.57 18.91 4.65
C SER A 39 17.36 18.08 4.22
N ARG A 40 16.95 18.27 2.97
CA ARG A 40 15.88 17.47 2.36
C ARG A 40 16.18 15.99 2.34
N THR A 41 17.45 15.61 2.26
CA THR A 41 17.89 14.22 2.36
C THR A 41 17.54 13.62 3.71
N ILE A 42 17.78 14.32 4.81
CA ILE A 42 17.40 13.87 6.16
C ILE A 42 15.89 13.68 6.25
N LEU A 43 15.14 14.70 5.87
CA LEU A 43 13.67 14.68 5.96
C LEU A 43 13.03 13.60 5.06
N SER A 44 13.52 13.41 3.84
CA SER A 44 13.02 12.36 2.94
C SER A 44 13.41 10.95 3.38
N SER A 45 14.56 10.78 4.05
CA SER A 45 14.97 9.48 4.59
C SER A 45 14.00 8.91 5.61
N CYS A 46 13.22 9.77 6.31
CA CYS A 46 12.22 9.34 7.28
C CYS A 46 11.15 8.46 6.64
N THR A 47 10.62 8.85 5.47
CA THR A 47 9.62 8.05 4.75
C THR A 47 10.20 6.74 4.24
N ALA A 48 11.43 6.73 3.77
CA ALA A 48 12.12 5.51 3.35
C ALA A 48 12.29 4.52 4.51
N ILE A 49 12.71 5.01 5.68
CA ILE A 49 12.82 4.20 6.91
C ILE A 49 11.45 3.65 7.32
N ALA A 50 10.38 4.47 7.26
CA ALA A 50 9.03 4.01 7.58
C ALA A 50 8.58 2.87 6.66
N PHE A 51 8.82 2.95 5.35
CA PHE A 51 8.47 1.89 4.41
C PHE A 51 9.28 0.60 4.63
N LEU A 52 10.58 0.70 4.87
CA LEU A 52 11.41 -0.47 5.20
C LEU A 52 10.94 -1.13 6.49
N SER A 53 10.70 -0.33 7.53
CA SER A 53 10.17 -0.81 8.81
C SER A 53 8.79 -1.42 8.66
N MET A 54 7.90 -0.79 7.86
CA MET A 54 6.59 -1.36 7.50
C MET A 54 6.74 -2.78 6.96
N GLY A 55 7.68 -3.02 6.06
CA GLY A 55 7.92 -4.35 5.50
C GLY A 55 8.35 -5.36 6.55
N ILE A 56 9.33 -5.01 7.38
CA ILE A 56 9.84 -5.88 8.45
C ILE A 56 8.73 -6.19 9.46
N PHE A 57 8.05 -5.17 9.96
CA PHE A 57 6.98 -5.34 10.93
C PHE A 57 5.71 -5.98 10.35
N ALA A 58 5.48 -5.94 9.03
CA ALA A 58 4.36 -6.63 8.40
C ALA A 58 4.41 -8.15 8.59
N ILE A 59 5.61 -8.74 8.62
CA ILE A 59 5.80 -10.18 8.93
C ILE A 59 5.34 -10.48 10.36
N ILE A 60 5.72 -9.62 11.31
CA ILE A 60 5.36 -9.76 12.73
C ILE A 60 3.86 -9.52 12.91
N ALA A 61 3.34 -8.43 12.33
CA ALA A 61 1.93 -8.06 12.37
C ALA A 61 1.03 -9.17 11.81
N GLY A 62 1.45 -9.82 10.71
CA GLY A 62 0.73 -10.95 10.12
C GLY A 62 0.58 -12.10 11.11
N ARG A 63 1.70 -12.55 11.71
CA ARG A 63 1.69 -13.64 12.70
C ARG A 63 0.87 -13.29 13.95
N LEU A 64 0.99 -12.06 14.44
CA LEU A 64 0.23 -11.60 15.60
C LEU A 64 -1.27 -11.50 15.27
N THR A 65 -1.63 -11.08 14.05
CA THR A 65 -3.02 -11.02 13.59
C THR A 65 -3.66 -12.41 13.53
N ASP A 66 -2.96 -13.40 12.97
CA ASP A 66 -3.46 -14.77 12.92
C ASP A 66 -3.56 -15.39 14.32
N LYS A 67 -2.64 -15.06 15.24
CA LYS A 67 -2.59 -15.63 16.59
C LYS A 67 -3.56 -14.96 17.57
N TYR A 68 -3.60 -13.64 17.60
CA TYR A 68 -4.32 -12.85 18.61
C TYR A 68 -5.57 -12.14 18.06
N GLY A 69 -5.74 -12.14 16.74
CA GLY A 69 -6.80 -11.44 16.03
C GLY A 69 -6.46 -9.99 15.67
N PRO A 70 -7.19 -9.42 14.70
CA PRO A 70 -6.89 -8.09 14.15
C PRO A 70 -7.09 -6.95 15.15
N SER A 71 -8.08 -7.06 16.04
CA SER A 71 -8.46 -6.00 16.97
C SER A 71 -7.30 -5.57 17.89
N ILE A 72 -6.61 -6.52 18.50
CA ILE A 72 -5.49 -6.25 19.41
C ILE A 72 -4.32 -5.62 18.66
N VAL A 73 -3.99 -6.21 17.50
CA VAL A 73 -2.85 -5.77 16.68
C VAL A 73 -3.07 -4.36 16.15
N LEU A 74 -4.28 -4.07 15.62
CA LEU A 74 -4.65 -2.72 15.16
C LEU A 74 -4.69 -1.71 16.32
N GLY A 75 -5.16 -2.12 17.50
CA GLY A 75 -5.23 -1.24 18.67
C GLY A 75 -3.84 -0.80 19.12
N ILE A 76 -2.94 -1.75 19.34
CA ILE A 76 -1.57 -1.43 19.78
C ILE A 76 -0.83 -0.61 18.71
N ALA A 77 -0.86 -1.06 17.46
CA ALA A 77 -0.20 -0.37 16.36
C ALA A 77 -0.79 1.02 16.10
N GLY A 78 -2.12 1.18 16.26
CA GLY A 78 -2.80 2.46 16.11
C GLY A 78 -2.42 3.47 17.18
N VAL A 79 -2.30 3.04 18.44
CA VAL A 79 -1.82 3.90 19.53
C VAL A 79 -0.38 4.31 19.27
N LEU A 80 0.51 3.37 18.91
CA LEU A 80 1.90 3.69 18.58
C LEU A 80 1.98 4.67 17.42
N PHE A 81 1.23 4.45 16.35
CA PHE A 81 1.22 5.31 15.16
C PHE A 81 0.79 6.75 15.50
N GLY A 82 -0.33 6.90 16.21
CA GLY A 82 -0.83 8.23 16.57
C GLY A 82 0.08 8.96 17.58
N LEU A 83 0.58 8.24 18.60
CA LEU A 83 1.56 8.79 19.53
C LEU A 83 2.86 9.17 18.82
N GLY A 84 3.35 8.33 17.90
CA GLY A 84 4.53 8.63 17.09
C GLY A 84 4.35 9.92 16.31
N PHE A 85 3.20 10.12 15.67
CA PHE A 85 2.94 11.35 14.94
C PHE A 85 2.82 12.57 15.85
N ALA A 86 2.22 12.43 17.03
CA ALA A 86 2.17 13.50 18.04
C ALA A 86 3.57 13.84 18.60
N LEU A 87 4.45 12.85 18.76
CA LEU A 87 5.83 13.06 19.22
C LEU A 87 6.70 13.88 18.26
N ILE A 88 6.29 14.02 16.99
CA ILE A 88 6.97 14.93 16.05
C ILE A 88 7.01 16.36 16.63
N SER A 89 6.02 16.76 17.42
CA SER A 89 5.99 18.08 18.08
C SER A 89 7.15 18.34 19.05
N GLN A 90 7.85 17.28 19.49
CA GLN A 90 8.91 17.36 20.52
C GLN A 90 10.31 17.09 19.95
N ILE A 91 10.46 17.05 18.62
CA ILE A 91 11.75 16.79 17.99
C ILE A 91 12.68 18.00 18.16
N SER A 92 13.97 17.72 18.37
CA SER A 92 15.04 18.72 18.39
C SER A 92 16.25 18.29 17.57
N GLU A 93 16.37 16.97 17.31
CA GLU A 93 17.48 16.36 16.59
C GLU A 93 16.97 15.45 15.47
N PRO A 94 17.68 15.32 14.34
CA PRO A 94 17.24 14.48 13.20
C PRO A 94 16.98 13.01 13.57
N TRP A 95 17.74 12.44 14.50
CA TRP A 95 17.58 11.04 14.90
C TRP A 95 16.23 10.77 15.60
N HIS A 96 15.58 11.78 16.21
CA HIS A 96 14.24 11.65 16.77
C HIS A 96 13.25 11.25 15.67
N LEU A 97 13.34 11.90 14.50
CA LEU A 97 12.50 11.54 13.36
C LEU A 97 12.74 10.10 12.90
N PHE A 98 14.01 9.66 12.84
CA PHE A 98 14.31 8.28 12.42
C PHE A 98 13.73 7.24 13.36
N VAL A 99 13.77 7.50 14.67
CA VAL A 99 13.13 6.62 15.66
C VAL A 99 11.59 6.65 15.51
N ILE A 100 11.00 7.85 15.38
CA ILE A 100 9.56 8.01 15.22
C ILE A 100 9.07 7.28 13.94
N PHE A 101 9.70 7.54 12.81
CA PHE A 101 9.30 6.94 11.53
C PHE A 101 9.66 5.46 11.44
N GLY A 102 10.79 5.06 12.00
CA GLY A 102 11.23 3.66 11.98
C GLY A 102 10.43 2.75 12.90
N LEU A 103 10.12 3.17 14.11
CA LEU A 103 9.42 2.33 15.08
C LEU A 103 7.92 2.66 15.11
N PHE A 104 7.55 3.88 15.48
CA PHE A 104 6.15 4.20 15.73
C PHE A 104 5.33 4.20 14.43
N ILE A 105 5.74 4.97 13.43
CA ILE A 105 5.03 5.07 12.14
C ILE A 105 5.15 3.76 11.37
N GLY A 106 6.34 3.13 11.32
CA GLY A 106 6.57 1.87 10.62
C GLY A 106 5.72 0.71 11.16
N ILE A 107 5.57 0.58 12.50
CA ILE A 107 4.69 -0.41 13.11
C ILE A 107 3.23 -0.15 12.72
N GLY A 108 2.77 1.11 12.81
CA GLY A 108 1.41 1.47 12.40
C GLY A 108 1.13 1.14 10.95
N LEU A 109 2.04 1.53 10.05
CA LEU A 109 1.98 1.22 8.62
C LEU A 109 1.91 -0.29 8.36
N SER A 110 2.62 -1.12 9.13
CA SER A 110 2.69 -2.56 8.89
C SER A 110 1.34 -3.27 9.03
N THR A 111 0.43 -2.73 9.82
CA THR A 111 -0.84 -3.39 10.16
C THR A 111 -1.99 -2.99 9.25
N HIS A 112 -1.93 -1.82 8.59
CA HIS A 112 -3.07 -1.27 7.85
C HIS A 112 -3.59 -2.20 6.77
N ASP A 113 -2.73 -2.85 6.00
CA ASP A 113 -3.10 -3.82 4.98
C ASP A 113 -3.25 -5.23 5.56
N VAL A 114 -2.24 -5.68 6.29
CA VAL A 114 -2.15 -7.08 6.73
C VAL A 114 -3.33 -7.46 7.63
N ALA A 115 -3.63 -6.67 8.64
CA ALA A 115 -4.71 -6.98 9.57
C ALA A 115 -6.10 -6.70 8.98
N THR A 116 -6.28 -5.56 8.26
CA THR A 116 -7.61 -5.20 7.73
C THR A 116 -8.03 -6.07 6.57
N LEU A 117 -7.17 -6.25 5.54
CA LEU A 117 -7.55 -6.97 4.33
C LEU A 117 -7.64 -8.49 4.56
N SER A 118 -6.82 -9.04 5.47
CA SER A 118 -7.01 -10.43 5.91
C SER A 118 -8.35 -10.62 6.60
N THR A 119 -8.75 -9.70 7.47
CA THR A 119 -10.05 -9.75 8.13
C THR A 119 -11.21 -9.65 7.13
N ILE A 120 -11.12 -8.75 6.15
CA ILE A 120 -12.11 -8.62 5.07
C ILE A 120 -12.25 -9.94 4.29
N ALA A 121 -11.13 -10.60 3.98
CA ALA A 121 -11.13 -11.89 3.27
C ALA A 121 -11.90 -12.98 4.04
N HIS A 122 -11.89 -12.96 5.36
CA HIS A 122 -12.66 -13.90 6.20
C HIS A 122 -14.18 -13.59 6.23
N TRP A 123 -14.55 -12.29 6.23
CA TRP A 123 -15.96 -11.89 6.27
C TRP A 123 -16.69 -12.07 4.94
N PHE A 124 -15.98 -11.99 3.84
CA PHE A 124 -16.55 -11.97 2.48
C PHE A 124 -15.97 -13.07 1.59
N PRO A 125 -16.41 -14.34 1.74
CA PRO A 125 -15.95 -15.45 0.91
C PRO A 125 -16.33 -15.28 -0.57
N LYS A 126 -17.40 -14.53 -0.83
CA LYS A 126 -17.83 -14.09 -2.18
C LYS A 126 -17.78 -12.56 -2.22
N GLY A 127 -17.37 -11.99 -3.35
CA GLY A 127 -17.25 -10.53 -3.51
C GLY A 127 -16.01 -9.92 -2.83
N ARG A 128 -14.97 -10.72 -2.55
CA ARG A 128 -13.74 -10.26 -1.90
C ARG A 128 -13.08 -9.10 -2.63
N GLY A 129 -13.02 -9.19 -3.96
CA GLY A 129 -12.41 -8.18 -4.81
C GLY A 129 -13.06 -6.81 -4.62
N LEU A 130 -14.39 -6.75 -4.75
CA LEU A 130 -15.14 -5.50 -4.59
C LEU A 130 -15.01 -4.92 -3.19
N ILE A 131 -15.15 -5.74 -2.15
CA ILE A 131 -15.07 -5.24 -0.78
C ILE A 131 -13.66 -4.78 -0.44
N THR A 132 -12.63 -5.49 -0.90
CA THR A 132 -11.23 -5.02 -0.79
C THR A 132 -11.03 -3.69 -1.50
N ALA A 133 -11.63 -3.51 -2.69
CA ALA A 133 -11.58 -2.26 -3.42
C ALA A 133 -12.23 -1.09 -2.63
N ILE A 134 -13.42 -1.32 -2.06
CA ILE A 134 -14.12 -0.32 -1.23
C ILE A 134 -13.25 0.09 -0.03
N VAL A 135 -12.66 -0.88 0.67
CA VAL A 135 -11.76 -0.60 1.79
C VAL A 135 -10.56 0.23 1.33
N LYS A 136 -9.96 -0.13 0.19
CA LYS A 136 -8.80 0.57 -0.38
C LYS A 136 -9.11 1.95 -0.95
N VAL A 137 -10.35 2.26 -1.26
CA VAL A 137 -10.77 3.65 -1.59
C VAL A 137 -10.55 4.57 -0.39
N GLY A 138 -10.65 4.07 0.85
CA GLY A 138 -10.26 4.81 2.05
C GLY A 138 -8.83 5.37 1.96
N THR A 139 -7.88 4.61 1.41
CA THR A 139 -6.50 5.09 1.16
C THR A 139 -6.49 6.36 0.29
N ALA A 140 -7.24 6.35 -0.82
CA ALA A 140 -7.25 7.49 -1.75
C ALA A 140 -7.90 8.73 -1.12
N PHE A 141 -8.98 8.56 -0.36
CA PHE A 141 -9.58 9.67 0.38
C PHE A 141 -8.64 10.22 1.46
N GLY A 142 -7.91 9.35 2.17
CA GLY A 142 -6.91 9.77 3.14
C GLY A 142 -5.81 10.61 2.50
N GLN A 143 -5.23 10.14 1.39
CA GLN A 143 -4.21 10.86 0.63
C GLN A 143 -4.69 12.22 0.11
N MET A 144 -5.97 12.34 -0.19
CA MET A 144 -6.55 13.59 -0.71
C MET A 144 -6.89 14.58 0.41
N LEU A 145 -7.49 14.12 1.50
CA LEU A 145 -8.08 15.00 2.51
C LEU A 145 -7.12 15.36 3.64
N LEU A 146 -6.32 14.39 4.15
CA LEU A 146 -5.49 14.64 5.34
C LEU A 146 -4.36 15.65 5.11
N PRO A 147 -3.68 15.72 3.95
CA PRO A 147 -2.74 16.80 3.69
C PRO A 147 -3.39 18.18 3.69
N LEU A 148 -4.64 18.32 3.21
CA LEU A 148 -5.39 19.58 3.26
C LEU A 148 -5.74 19.97 4.70
N ILE A 149 -6.16 18.99 5.52
CA ILE A 149 -6.42 19.20 6.94
C ILE A 149 -5.13 19.60 7.67
N ALA A 150 -4.00 18.93 7.37
CA ALA A 150 -2.71 19.27 7.94
C ALA A 150 -2.29 20.71 7.59
N ALA A 151 -2.40 21.11 6.32
CA ALA A 151 -2.12 22.48 5.89
C ALA A 151 -2.99 23.50 6.60
N PHE A 152 -4.30 23.22 6.73
CA PHE A 152 -5.24 24.09 7.46
C PHE A 152 -4.84 24.23 8.95
N LEU A 153 -4.44 23.13 9.60
CA LEU A 153 -4.02 23.17 11.01
C LEU A 153 -2.72 23.95 11.19
N ILE A 154 -1.73 23.77 10.31
CA ILE A 154 -0.47 24.50 10.36
C ILE A 154 -0.72 26.00 10.20
N LEU A 155 -1.57 26.43 9.28
CA LEU A 155 -1.88 27.84 9.06
C LEU A 155 -2.58 28.50 10.25
N ASN A 156 -3.33 27.75 11.07
CA ASN A 156 -4.12 28.32 12.18
C ASN A 156 -3.45 28.15 13.55
N PHE A 157 -2.57 27.13 13.71
CA PHE A 157 -2.02 26.78 15.04
C PHE A 157 -0.49 26.73 15.10
N ASP A 158 0.19 26.32 14.13
CA ASP A 158 1.57 25.98 13.87
C ASP A 158 1.75 24.45 13.60
N TRP A 159 2.96 24.06 13.16
CA TRP A 159 3.25 22.67 12.80
C TRP A 159 3.27 21.73 14.02
N SER A 160 3.77 22.20 15.20
CA SER A 160 3.90 21.38 16.40
C SER A 160 2.51 21.02 16.96
N VAL A 161 1.63 22.01 17.10
CA VAL A 161 0.23 21.78 17.54
C VAL A 161 -0.53 20.93 16.51
N ALA A 162 -0.31 21.18 15.22
CA ALA A 162 -0.94 20.40 14.14
C ALA A 162 -0.57 18.90 14.23
N THR A 163 0.70 18.56 14.52
CA THR A 163 1.12 17.15 14.69
C THR A 163 0.47 16.50 15.91
N ILE A 164 0.28 17.23 17.01
CA ILE A 164 -0.42 16.74 18.21
C ILE A 164 -1.88 16.44 17.88
N ILE A 165 -2.60 17.39 17.26
CA ILE A 165 -4.03 17.24 16.91
C ILE A 165 -4.21 16.04 15.98
N ILE A 166 -3.41 15.92 14.93
CA ILE A 166 -3.49 14.82 13.97
C ILE A 166 -3.13 13.49 14.65
N GLY A 167 -2.07 13.46 15.47
CA GLY A 167 -1.65 12.26 16.18
C GLY A 167 -2.70 11.74 17.16
N ILE A 168 -3.29 12.63 17.98
CA ILE A 168 -4.37 12.27 18.91
C ILE A 168 -5.62 11.81 18.14
N SER A 169 -6.00 12.52 17.07
CA SER A 169 -7.12 12.12 16.21
C SER A 169 -6.89 10.73 15.60
N ALA A 170 -5.64 10.43 15.20
CA ALA A 170 -5.26 9.11 14.70
C ALA A 170 -5.46 8.01 15.75
N VAL A 171 -5.06 8.25 17.02
CA VAL A 171 -5.30 7.29 18.11
C VAL A 171 -6.78 6.96 18.22
N PHE A 172 -7.67 7.96 18.27
CA PHE A 172 -9.11 7.73 18.38
C PHE A 172 -9.68 6.98 17.18
N LEU A 173 -9.31 7.38 15.94
CA LEU A 173 -9.80 6.73 14.72
C LEU A 173 -9.32 5.28 14.63
N LEU A 174 -8.07 5.00 14.99
CA LEU A 174 -7.50 3.66 14.91
C LEU A 174 -7.97 2.76 16.05
N LEU A 175 -8.24 3.29 17.25
CA LEU A 175 -8.92 2.55 18.32
C LEU A 175 -10.35 2.22 17.92
N PHE A 176 -11.11 3.16 17.35
CA PHE A 176 -12.41 2.88 16.76
C PHE A 176 -12.34 1.75 15.72
N SER A 177 -11.36 1.79 14.83
CA SER A 177 -11.13 0.73 13.85
C SER A 177 -10.83 -0.61 14.55
N ALA A 178 -9.95 -0.63 15.55
CA ALA A 178 -9.61 -1.82 16.31
C ALA A 178 -10.84 -2.45 17.01
N LEU A 179 -11.77 -1.64 17.48
CA LEU A 179 -13.02 -2.11 18.12
C LEU A 179 -13.99 -2.73 17.10
N THR A 180 -13.95 -2.28 15.86
CA THR A 180 -14.87 -2.70 14.79
C THR A 180 -14.31 -3.82 13.91
N VAL A 181 -13.01 -3.84 13.64
CA VAL A 181 -12.36 -4.85 12.80
C VAL A 181 -12.06 -6.11 13.60
N LYS A 182 -13.02 -7.02 13.58
CA LYS A 182 -12.97 -8.30 14.32
C LYS A 182 -13.23 -9.47 13.38
N LEU A 183 -12.65 -10.63 13.69
CA LEU A 183 -12.95 -11.87 12.98
C LEU A 183 -14.43 -12.30 13.22
N PRO A 184 -15.03 -13.03 12.27
CA PRO A 184 -16.36 -13.63 12.45
C PRO A 184 -16.39 -14.55 13.69
N LYS A 185 -17.48 -14.49 14.49
CA LYS A 185 -17.61 -15.27 15.74
C LYS A 185 -17.38 -16.78 15.56
N LYS A 186 -17.81 -17.37 14.44
CA LYS A 186 -17.58 -18.79 14.14
C LYS A 186 -16.10 -19.18 14.11
N ILE A 187 -15.24 -18.28 13.63
CA ILE A 187 -13.78 -18.52 13.54
C ILE A 187 -13.12 -18.28 14.91
N SER A 188 -13.63 -17.34 15.71
CA SER A 188 -13.05 -17.03 17.02
C SER A 188 -13.34 -18.09 18.09
N LEU A 189 -14.41 -18.87 17.94
CA LEU A 189 -14.82 -19.91 18.88
C LEU A 189 -14.21 -21.28 18.56
N ASP A 190 -13.87 -21.54 17.30
CA ASP A 190 -13.35 -22.84 16.82
C ASP A 190 -11.84 -22.83 16.58
N LYS A 191 -11.06 -22.33 17.52
CA LYS A 191 -9.58 -22.42 17.44
C LYS A 191 -9.06 -23.88 17.37
N ASN A 192 -9.91 -24.85 17.71
CA ASN A 192 -9.56 -26.28 17.75
C ASN A 192 -10.22 -27.15 16.66
N GLN A 193 -11.00 -26.58 15.74
CA GLN A 193 -11.64 -27.37 14.69
C GLN A 193 -11.13 -27.01 13.29
N GLU A 194 -10.92 -28.06 12.49
CA GLU A 194 -10.43 -28.15 11.12
C GLU A 194 -11.17 -27.31 10.06
N ASN A 195 -12.08 -26.40 10.45
CA ASN A 195 -12.84 -25.52 9.58
C ASN A 195 -12.08 -24.24 9.15
N ASN A 196 -10.81 -24.10 9.50
CA ASN A 196 -9.94 -23.10 8.93
C ASN A 196 -9.51 -23.56 7.53
N THR A 197 -10.37 -23.30 6.55
CA THR A 197 -10.16 -23.69 5.16
C THR A 197 -8.91 -23.01 4.60
N GLY A 198 -7.78 -23.70 4.59
CA GLY A 198 -6.55 -23.16 4.05
C GLY A 198 -5.29 -23.95 4.46
N MET A 199 -4.21 -23.66 3.76
CA MET A 199 -2.90 -24.25 4.04
C MET A 199 -2.25 -23.58 5.27
N ALA A 200 -1.59 -24.38 6.11
CA ALA A 200 -0.76 -23.86 7.18
C ALA A 200 0.41 -23.05 6.60
N PHE A 201 0.83 -22.01 7.31
CA PHE A 201 1.97 -21.16 6.93
C PHE A 201 3.23 -21.98 6.62
N SER A 202 3.56 -22.97 7.46
CA SER A 202 4.73 -23.84 7.29
C SER A 202 4.75 -24.65 5.99
N VAL A 203 3.57 -24.92 5.42
CA VAL A 203 3.41 -25.62 4.14
C VAL A 203 3.32 -24.61 3.00
N ALA A 204 2.44 -23.63 3.11
CA ALA A 204 2.19 -22.62 2.07
C ALA A 204 3.46 -21.85 1.68
N SER A 205 4.24 -21.39 2.68
CA SER A 205 5.47 -20.61 2.47
C SER A 205 6.58 -21.35 1.71
N LYS A 206 6.56 -22.68 1.72
CA LYS A 206 7.53 -23.53 1.00
C LYS A 206 7.13 -23.77 -0.45
N THR A 207 5.87 -23.52 -0.83
CA THR A 207 5.37 -23.79 -2.18
C THR A 207 6.00 -22.87 -3.22
N THR A 208 6.19 -23.41 -4.43
CA THR A 208 6.67 -22.63 -5.56
C THR A 208 5.70 -21.50 -5.91
N THR A 209 4.38 -21.72 -5.75
CA THR A 209 3.35 -20.69 -5.99
C THR A 209 3.50 -19.49 -5.06
N PHE A 210 3.77 -19.71 -3.76
CA PHE A 210 4.00 -18.63 -2.80
C PHE A 210 5.27 -17.84 -3.13
N LYS A 211 6.37 -18.54 -3.42
CA LYS A 211 7.63 -17.90 -3.83
C LYS A 211 7.45 -17.07 -5.10
N LYS A 212 6.66 -17.55 -6.06
CA LYS A 212 6.30 -16.77 -7.26
C LYS A 212 5.50 -15.52 -6.94
N LEU A 213 4.52 -15.58 -6.02
CA LEU A 213 3.77 -14.39 -5.60
C LEU A 213 4.68 -13.35 -4.91
N CYS A 214 5.62 -13.79 -4.07
CA CYS A 214 6.62 -12.90 -3.49
C CYS A 214 7.50 -12.25 -4.57
N LEU A 215 7.96 -13.02 -5.55
CA LEU A 215 8.76 -12.52 -6.67
C LEU A 215 7.97 -11.55 -7.54
N ILE A 216 6.71 -11.85 -7.86
CA ILE A 216 5.82 -10.95 -8.60
C ILE A 216 5.71 -9.62 -7.87
N GLN A 217 5.45 -9.65 -6.55
CA GLN A 217 5.32 -8.45 -5.74
C GLN A 217 6.62 -7.63 -5.73
N PHE A 218 7.77 -8.26 -5.56
CA PHE A 218 9.08 -7.62 -5.60
C PHE A 218 9.36 -6.96 -6.95
N LEU A 219 9.00 -7.61 -8.06
CA LEU A 219 9.29 -7.13 -9.41
C LEU A 219 8.42 -5.95 -9.86
N PHE A 220 7.12 -5.96 -9.56
CA PHE A 220 6.25 -4.88 -10.04
C PHE A 220 6.15 -3.67 -9.09
N PHE A 221 6.37 -3.88 -7.79
CA PHE A 221 6.17 -2.85 -6.79
C PHE A 221 7.10 -1.63 -6.92
N PRO A 222 8.37 -1.77 -7.42
CA PRO A 222 9.19 -0.62 -7.77
C PRO A 222 8.46 0.37 -8.67
N THR A 223 7.70 -0.12 -9.66
CA THR A 223 6.95 0.73 -10.59
C THR A 223 5.86 1.53 -9.86
N LEU A 224 5.18 0.92 -8.89
CA LEU A 224 4.13 1.59 -8.12
C LEU A 224 4.66 2.72 -7.23
N MET A 225 5.90 2.66 -6.80
CA MET A 225 6.51 3.69 -5.96
C MET A 225 7.28 4.72 -6.78
N THR A 226 7.98 4.30 -7.83
CA THR A 226 8.84 5.19 -8.63
C THR A 226 8.04 6.19 -9.46
N ILE A 227 7.00 5.73 -10.17
CA ILE A 227 6.24 6.64 -11.05
C ILE A 227 5.60 7.79 -10.27
N PRO A 228 4.85 7.58 -9.17
CA PRO A 228 4.30 8.69 -8.40
C PRO A 228 5.37 9.64 -7.83
N THR A 229 6.57 9.11 -7.51
CA THR A 229 7.66 9.92 -6.96
C THR A 229 8.27 10.85 -8.01
N HIS A 230 8.43 10.38 -9.26
CA HIS A 230 9.22 11.08 -10.27
C HIS A 230 8.41 11.69 -11.42
N ILE A 231 7.12 11.34 -11.59
CA ILE A 231 6.35 11.75 -12.77
C ILE A 231 6.11 13.26 -12.85
N ALA A 232 5.96 13.94 -11.71
CA ALA A 232 5.79 15.39 -11.69
C ALA A 232 7.09 16.09 -12.11
N VAL A 233 8.23 15.64 -11.58
CA VAL A 233 9.55 16.17 -11.96
C VAL A 233 9.82 15.89 -13.43
N HIS A 234 9.55 14.68 -13.91
CA HIS A 234 9.64 14.35 -15.33
C HIS A 234 8.77 15.28 -16.20
N GLY A 235 7.56 15.62 -15.74
CA GLY A 235 6.70 16.61 -16.42
C GLY A 235 7.34 18.00 -16.52
N THR A 236 8.00 18.47 -15.45
CA THR A 236 8.74 19.74 -15.48
C THR A 236 9.95 19.69 -16.39
N ASP A 237 10.69 18.59 -16.44
CA ASP A 237 11.82 18.38 -17.35
C ASP A 237 11.38 18.42 -18.84
N LEU A 238 10.12 18.06 -19.11
CA LEU A 238 9.50 18.15 -20.43
C LEU A 238 8.88 19.52 -20.72
N GLY A 239 9.12 20.54 -19.87
CA GLY A 239 8.64 21.89 -20.06
C GLY A 239 7.19 22.16 -19.59
N MET A 240 6.61 21.29 -18.78
CA MET A 240 5.33 21.56 -18.11
C MET A 240 5.51 22.60 -17.01
N THR A 241 4.51 23.48 -16.83
CA THR A 241 4.47 24.33 -15.64
C THR A 241 4.32 23.47 -14.38
N GLN A 242 4.78 23.97 -13.23
CA GLN A 242 4.69 23.26 -11.94
C GLN A 242 3.26 22.79 -11.64
N THR A 243 2.26 23.62 -11.93
CA THR A 243 0.85 23.28 -11.73
C THR A 243 0.40 22.12 -12.62
N LYS A 244 0.79 22.11 -13.90
CA LYS A 244 0.47 21.00 -14.82
C LYS A 244 1.19 19.72 -14.42
N ALA A 245 2.44 19.79 -14.00
CA ALA A 245 3.21 18.66 -13.52
C ALA A 245 2.62 18.07 -12.23
N ALA A 246 2.23 18.91 -11.27
CA ALA A 246 1.56 18.45 -10.05
C ALA A 246 0.20 17.79 -10.36
N PHE A 247 -0.52 18.26 -11.39
CA PHE A 247 -1.79 17.64 -11.80
C PHE A 247 -1.65 16.20 -12.30
N LEU A 248 -0.47 15.79 -12.76
CA LEU A 248 -0.19 14.37 -13.09
C LEU A 248 -0.38 13.45 -11.87
N LEU A 249 0.04 13.88 -10.68
CA LEU A 249 -0.15 13.10 -9.44
C LEU A 249 -1.64 13.02 -9.07
N SER A 250 -2.37 14.11 -9.21
CA SER A 250 -3.83 14.13 -8.98
C SER A 250 -4.55 13.18 -9.95
N MET A 251 -4.09 13.12 -11.20
CA MET A 251 -4.62 12.21 -12.22
C MET A 251 -4.39 10.73 -11.84
N ILE A 252 -3.19 10.37 -11.34
CA ILE A 252 -2.91 9.03 -10.81
C ILE A 252 -3.89 8.71 -9.68
N GLY A 253 -4.07 9.63 -8.73
CA GLY A 253 -4.98 9.46 -7.60
C GLY A 253 -6.43 9.20 -8.04
N ALA A 254 -6.97 10.06 -8.89
CA ALA A 254 -8.34 9.94 -9.39
C ALA A 254 -8.56 8.64 -10.20
N ALA A 255 -7.67 8.36 -11.15
CA ALA A 255 -7.75 7.14 -11.96
C ALA A 255 -7.58 5.87 -11.11
N SER A 256 -6.80 5.93 -10.02
CA SER A 256 -6.60 4.80 -9.11
C SER A 256 -7.87 4.39 -8.36
N ILE A 257 -8.76 5.33 -8.06
CA ILE A 257 -10.07 5.02 -7.46
C ILE A 257 -10.89 4.19 -8.45
N VAL A 258 -10.94 4.65 -9.70
CA VAL A 258 -11.66 3.94 -10.77
C VAL A 258 -11.09 2.53 -10.97
N GLY A 259 -9.75 2.41 -11.02
CA GLY A 259 -9.07 1.13 -11.18
C GLY A 259 -9.36 0.14 -10.06
N ARG A 260 -9.32 0.59 -8.79
CA ARG A 260 -9.67 -0.22 -7.62
C ARG A 260 -11.08 -0.78 -7.72
N LEU A 261 -12.06 0.07 -8.00
CA LEU A 261 -13.47 -0.34 -8.09
C LEU A 261 -13.71 -1.25 -9.29
N ALA A 262 -13.21 -0.90 -10.48
CA ALA A 262 -13.38 -1.69 -11.69
C ALA A 262 -12.79 -3.09 -11.54
N VAL A 263 -11.52 -3.21 -11.13
CA VAL A 263 -10.89 -4.53 -10.96
C VAL A 263 -11.51 -5.29 -9.79
N GLY A 264 -11.90 -4.61 -8.70
CA GLY A 264 -12.61 -5.23 -7.60
C GLY A 264 -13.90 -5.92 -8.01
N LEU A 265 -14.65 -5.35 -8.95
CA LEU A 265 -15.89 -5.95 -9.49
C LEU A 265 -15.62 -7.23 -10.30
N PHE A 266 -14.54 -7.27 -11.05
CA PHE A 266 -14.25 -8.37 -11.98
C PHE A 266 -13.32 -9.44 -11.40
N LEU A 267 -12.56 -9.12 -10.35
CA LEU A 267 -11.53 -9.99 -9.78
C LEU A 267 -12.06 -11.36 -9.39
N ASP A 268 -13.21 -11.41 -8.71
CA ASP A 268 -13.82 -12.67 -8.27
C ASP A 268 -14.24 -13.59 -9.44
N LYS A 269 -14.51 -13.00 -10.61
CA LYS A 269 -14.84 -13.76 -11.85
C LYS A 269 -13.60 -14.16 -12.61
N MET A 270 -12.65 -13.23 -12.77
CA MET A 270 -11.43 -13.44 -13.56
C MET A 270 -10.40 -14.30 -12.84
N GLY A 271 -10.35 -14.22 -11.50
CA GLY A 271 -9.30 -14.78 -10.66
C GLY A 271 -8.02 -13.95 -10.65
N GLY A 272 -7.17 -14.19 -9.65
CA GLY A 272 -5.98 -13.38 -9.41
C GLY A 272 -5.00 -13.33 -10.57
N LYS A 273 -4.68 -14.49 -11.18
CA LYS A 273 -3.75 -14.58 -12.32
C LYS A 273 -4.13 -13.65 -13.47
N LYS A 274 -5.38 -13.72 -13.92
CA LYS A 274 -5.86 -12.88 -15.03
C LYS A 274 -5.94 -11.42 -14.64
N SER A 275 -6.29 -11.12 -13.39
CA SER A 275 -6.35 -9.75 -12.87
C SER A 275 -4.99 -9.08 -12.83
N TYR A 276 -3.92 -9.78 -12.47
CA TYR A 276 -2.55 -9.26 -12.57
C TYR A 276 -2.19 -8.90 -14.00
N LEU A 277 -2.39 -9.83 -14.96
CA LEU A 277 -2.07 -9.60 -16.36
C LEU A 277 -2.87 -8.43 -16.93
N PHE A 278 -4.16 -8.33 -16.60
CA PHE A 278 -5.00 -7.20 -17.00
C PHE A 278 -4.44 -5.86 -16.50
N CYS A 279 -3.96 -5.80 -15.26
CA CYS A 279 -3.37 -4.59 -14.70
C CYS A 279 -1.98 -4.28 -15.27
N PHE A 280 -1.19 -5.28 -15.65
CA PHE A 280 0.15 -5.05 -16.19
C PHE A 280 0.13 -4.46 -17.61
N ILE A 281 -0.88 -4.76 -18.43
CA ILE A 281 -1.01 -4.21 -19.79
C ILE A 281 -0.99 -2.66 -19.77
N PRO A 282 -1.87 -1.95 -19.07
CA PRO A 282 -1.84 -0.50 -19.05
C PRO A 282 -0.55 0.08 -18.42
N ILE A 283 0.08 -0.60 -17.47
CA ILE A 283 1.38 -0.18 -16.92
C ILE A 283 2.47 -0.25 -18.01
N LEU A 284 2.55 -1.37 -18.73
CA LEU A 284 3.54 -1.54 -19.80
C LEU A 284 3.35 -0.52 -20.93
N LEU A 285 2.11 -0.28 -21.35
CA LEU A 285 1.80 0.75 -22.34
C LEU A 285 2.22 2.14 -21.87
N SER A 286 1.93 2.47 -20.60
CA SER A 286 2.30 3.78 -20.04
C SER A 286 3.81 3.95 -19.97
N LEU A 287 4.55 2.95 -19.47
CA LEU A 287 6.01 3.00 -19.40
C LEU A 287 6.64 3.11 -20.79
N ALA A 288 6.12 2.37 -21.78
CA ALA A 288 6.60 2.47 -23.17
C ALA A 288 6.43 3.88 -23.74
N ILE A 289 5.27 4.51 -23.49
CA ILE A 289 5.00 5.88 -23.94
C ILE A 289 5.90 6.89 -23.19
N PHE A 290 6.09 6.76 -21.88
CA PHE A 290 6.94 7.67 -21.11
C PHE A 290 8.41 7.68 -21.58
N MET A 291 8.90 6.56 -22.17
CA MET A 291 10.24 6.50 -22.73
C MET A 291 10.42 7.30 -24.03
N VAL A 292 9.35 7.47 -24.80
CA VAL A 292 9.48 7.99 -26.18
C VAL A 292 8.77 9.32 -26.40
N THR A 293 7.76 9.67 -25.61
CA THR A 293 6.95 10.85 -25.87
C THR A 293 7.44 12.08 -25.09
N THR A 294 7.38 13.22 -25.76
CA THR A 294 7.47 14.56 -25.12
C THR A 294 6.14 15.31 -25.20
N ASN A 295 5.12 14.71 -25.80
CA ASN A 295 3.81 15.32 -25.96
C ASN A 295 3.05 15.27 -24.62
N HIS A 296 2.73 16.44 -24.07
CA HIS A 296 2.08 16.59 -22.79
C HIS A 296 0.70 15.89 -22.74
N LEU A 297 -0.10 15.95 -23.81
CA LEU A 297 -1.42 15.30 -23.85
C LEU A 297 -1.29 13.77 -23.74
N LEU A 298 -0.35 13.17 -24.46
CA LEU A 298 -0.08 11.73 -24.36
C LEU A 298 0.38 11.36 -22.96
N ILE A 299 1.22 12.16 -22.31
CA ILE A 299 1.63 11.94 -20.93
C ILE A 299 0.41 11.92 -20.00
N PHE A 300 -0.51 12.89 -20.09
CA PHE A 300 -1.73 12.90 -19.29
C PHE A 300 -2.59 11.65 -19.49
N ILE A 301 -2.82 11.25 -20.75
CA ILE A 301 -3.61 10.05 -21.08
C ILE A 301 -2.98 8.80 -20.46
N PHE A 302 -1.66 8.62 -20.66
CA PHE A 302 -1.00 7.41 -20.17
C PHE A 302 -0.72 7.43 -18.67
N VAL A 303 -0.61 8.60 -18.04
CA VAL A 303 -0.60 8.74 -16.57
C VAL A 303 -1.94 8.34 -15.98
N ALA A 304 -3.06 8.70 -16.61
CA ALA A 304 -4.38 8.23 -16.17
C ALA A 304 -4.51 6.70 -16.34
N LEU A 305 -4.03 6.15 -17.46
CA LEU A 305 -4.02 4.71 -17.70
C LEU A 305 -3.14 3.96 -16.69
N TYR A 306 -1.95 4.50 -16.38
CA TYR A 306 -1.09 4.01 -15.32
C TYR A 306 -1.80 4.07 -13.96
N GLY A 307 -2.41 5.22 -13.62
CA GLY A 307 -3.12 5.43 -12.36
C GLY A 307 -4.24 4.42 -12.14
N PHE A 308 -5.00 4.08 -13.20
CA PHE A 308 -5.99 3.01 -13.16
C PHE A 308 -5.38 1.69 -12.70
N ALA A 309 -4.31 1.24 -13.36
CA ALA A 309 -3.67 -0.03 -13.03
C ALA A 309 -2.94 0.01 -11.68
N HIS A 310 -2.32 1.14 -11.35
CA HIS A 310 -1.71 1.39 -10.04
C HIS A 310 -2.70 1.13 -8.90
N GLY A 311 -3.88 1.74 -8.96
CA GLY A 311 -4.91 1.51 -7.95
C GLY A 311 -5.41 0.07 -7.92
N ALA A 312 -5.63 -0.53 -9.09
CA ALA A 312 -6.12 -1.87 -9.25
C ALA A 312 -5.20 -2.93 -8.62
N LEU A 313 -3.88 -2.82 -8.79
CA LEU A 313 -2.92 -3.79 -8.26
C LEU A 313 -2.95 -3.89 -6.73
N PHE A 314 -3.24 -2.82 -6.01
CA PHE A 314 -3.43 -2.89 -4.55
C PHE A 314 -4.65 -3.71 -4.11
N VAL A 315 -5.59 -3.97 -5.02
CA VAL A 315 -6.77 -4.79 -4.74
C VAL A 315 -6.55 -6.26 -5.08
N VAL A 316 -5.67 -6.56 -6.04
CA VAL A 316 -5.48 -7.92 -6.58
C VAL A 316 -4.80 -8.86 -5.58
N VAL A 317 -3.84 -8.37 -4.81
CA VAL A 317 -2.94 -9.22 -3.99
C VAL A 317 -3.66 -10.04 -2.92
N PRO A 318 -4.44 -9.45 -1.98
CA PRO A 318 -5.02 -10.21 -0.88
C PRO A 318 -6.03 -11.27 -1.34
N PRO A 319 -6.97 -10.98 -2.28
CA PRO A 319 -7.88 -12.00 -2.78
C PRO A 319 -7.19 -13.13 -3.55
N THR A 320 -6.10 -12.80 -4.28
CA THR A 320 -5.29 -13.82 -4.99
C THR A 320 -4.61 -14.75 -4.00
N LEU A 321 -4.07 -14.22 -2.91
CA LEU A 321 -3.49 -15.04 -1.85
C LEU A 321 -4.52 -15.99 -1.25
N ALA A 322 -5.73 -15.48 -0.96
CA ALA A 322 -6.84 -16.29 -0.45
C ALA A 322 -7.31 -17.36 -1.46
N GLU A 323 -7.24 -17.07 -2.76
CA GLU A 323 -7.58 -18.02 -3.84
C GLU A 323 -6.63 -19.22 -3.87
N TYR A 324 -5.33 -19.01 -3.66
CA TYR A 324 -4.33 -20.08 -3.73
C TYR A 324 -4.13 -20.85 -2.42
N PHE A 325 -4.25 -20.18 -1.27
CA PHE A 325 -3.83 -20.74 0.01
C PHE A 325 -4.93 -20.80 1.05
N GLY A 326 -6.11 -20.25 0.76
CA GLY A 326 -7.19 -20.14 1.72
C GLY A 326 -6.94 -19.06 2.78
N LEU A 327 -7.58 -19.19 3.94
CA LEU A 327 -7.63 -18.11 4.94
C LEU A 327 -6.95 -18.45 6.27
N ARG A 328 -6.48 -19.70 6.47
CA ARG A 328 -5.95 -20.18 7.74
C ARG A 328 -4.87 -19.26 8.34
N ASP A 329 -3.79 -19.02 7.62
CA ASP A 329 -2.67 -18.16 8.02
C ASP A 329 -2.48 -17.01 7.02
N HIS A 330 -3.60 -16.44 6.55
CA HIS A 330 -3.61 -15.47 5.47
C HIS A 330 -2.83 -14.20 5.81
N ALA A 331 -2.95 -13.68 7.03
CA ALA A 331 -2.25 -12.46 7.43
C ALA A 331 -0.73 -12.69 7.51
N SER A 332 -0.29 -13.84 8.01
CA SER A 332 1.14 -14.22 8.05
C SER A 332 1.76 -14.31 6.65
N LEU A 333 1.05 -14.95 5.72
CA LEU A 333 1.49 -15.06 4.32
C LEU A 333 1.49 -13.68 3.64
N PHE A 334 0.45 -12.89 3.87
CA PHE A 334 0.34 -11.54 3.29
C PHE A 334 1.43 -10.61 3.80
N GLY A 335 1.80 -10.70 5.08
CA GLY A 335 2.91 -9.93 5.65
C GLY A 335 4.24 -10.14 4.92
N ILE A 336 4.55 -11.39 4.53
CA ILE A 336 5.76 -11.67 3.73
C ILE A 336 5.66 -11.08 2.32
N ILE A 337 4.49 -11.16 1.68
CA ILE A 337 4.29 -10.56 0.36
C ILE A 337 4.48 -9.04 0.44
N VAL A 338 3.93 -8.38 1.46
CA VAL A 338 4.13 -6.95 1.70
C VAL A 338 5.61 -6.64 1.90
N PHE A 339 6.33 -7.42 2.70
CA PHE A 339 7.77 -7.25 2.90
C PHE A 339 8.55 -7.32 1.58
N CYS A 340 8.28 -8.31 0.73
CA CYS A 340 8.91 -8.42 -0.58
C CYS A 340 8.63 -7.19 -1.47
N GLY A 341 7.39 -6.69 -1.42
CA GLY A 341 7.00 -5.47 -2.14
C GLY A 341 7.72 -4.23 -1.64
N THR A 342 7.80 -4.05 -0.32
CA THR A 342 8.42 -2.85 0.27
C THR A 342 9.92 -2.76 -0.03
N ILE A 343 10.64 -3.87 -0.10
CA ILE A 343 12.03 -3.88 -0.55
C ILE A 343 12.14 -3.33 -1.98
N GLY A 344 11.35 -3.87 -2.91
CA GLY A 344 11.32 -3.40 -4.29
C GLY A 344 10.91 -1.93 -4.39
N GLY A 345 9.87 -1.55 -3.63
CA GLY A 345 9.35 -0.18 -3.60
C GLY A 345 10.32 0.85 -3.01
N ALA A 346 11.16 0.46 -2.06
CA ALA A 346 12.19 1.34 -1.50
C ALA A 346 13.36 1.55 -2.48
N ILE A 347 13.76 0.49 -3.20
CA ILE A 347 14.88 0.53 -4.14
C ILE A 347 14.52 1.30 -5.42
N GLY A 348 13.30 1.13 -5.92
CA GLY A 348 12.89 1.67 -7.22
C GLY A 348 13.10 3.18 -7.40
N PRO A 349 12.54 4.04 -6.52
CA PRO A 349 12.71 5.49 -6.63
C PRO A 349 14.17 5.94 -6.53
N ILE A 350 14.97 5.28 -5.65
CA ILE A 350 16.38 5.60 -5.47
C ILE A 350 17.16 5.33 -6.76
N LEU A 351 16.97 4.15 -7.35
CA LEU A 351 17.66 3.81 -8.62
C LEU A 351 17.20 4.69 -9.76
N ALA A 352 15.94 5.12 -9.78
CA ALA A 352 15.46 6.04 -10.82
C ALA A 352 16.07 7.44 -10.68
N GLY A 353 16.21 7.95 -9.45
CA GLY A 353 16.93 9.21 -9.18
C GLY A 353 18.40 9.12 -9.60
N MET A 354 19.11 8.07 -9.20
CA MET A 354 20.49 7.84 -9.59
C MET A 354 20.66 7.74 -11.13
N ALA A 355 19.73 7.04 -11.80
CA ALA A 355 19.77 6.94 -13.27
C ALA A 355 19.61 8.32 -13.94
N PHE A 356 18.73 9.17 -13.38
CA PHE A 356 18.58 10.53 -13.87
C PHE A 356 19.82 11.39 -13.61
N ASP A 357 20.40 11.33 -12.41
CA ASP A 357 21.60 12.09 -12.04
C ASP A 357 22.79 11.74 -12.95
N LEU A 358 22.91 10.47 -13.37
CA LEU A 358 23.97 10.00 -14.25
C LEU A 358 23.73 10.28 -15.73
N MET A 359 22.47 10.22 -16.19
CA MET A 359 22.13 10.21 -17.63
C MET A 359 21.34 11.45 -18.08
N GLY A 360 20.89 12.31 -17.15
CA GLY A 360 20.05 13.47 -17.46
C GLY A 360 18.66 13.13 -17.99
N THR A 361 18.22 11.85 -17.84
CA THR A 361 16.92 11.40 -18.36
C THR A 361 16.36 10.21 -17.59
N TYR A 362 15.01 10.15 -17.48
CA TYR A 362 14.31 9.01 -16.88
C TYR A 362 14.12 7.80 -17.82
N LYS A 363 14.56 7.88 -19.10
CA LYS A 363 14.33 6.80 -20.07
C LYS A 363 14.84 5.45 -19.59
N ILE A 364 16.04 5.40 -19.00
CA ILE A 364 16.63 4.17 -18.46
C ILE A 364 15.85 3.66 -17.27
N ALA A 365 15.41 4.54 -16.37
CA ALA A 365 14.57 4.18 -15.25
C ALA A 365 13.26 3.55 -15.73
N PHE A 366 12.55 4.18 -16.68
CA PHE A 366 11.31 3.63 -17.24
C PHE A 366 11.55 2.32 -18.00
N ALA A 367 12.65 2.17 -18.72
CA ALA A 367 13.01 0.92 -19.38
C ALA A 367 13.27 -0.20 -18.37
N THR A 368 13.97 0.08 -17.28
CA THR A 368 14.21 -0.88 -16.20
C THR A 368 12.88 -1.32 -15.57
N LEU A 369 12.00 -0.38 -15.23
CA LEU A 369 10.66 -0.68 -14.69
C LEU A 369 9.83 -1.50 -15.69
N PHE A 370 9.89 -1.17 -16.98
CA PHE A 370 9.22 -1.94 -18.04
C PHE A 370 9.69 -3.40 -18.04
N ILE A 371 11.00 -3.63 -18.02
CA ILE A 371 11.57 -4.99 -17.97
C ILE A 371 11.13 -5.72 -16.72
N LEU A 372 11.12 -5.08 -15.55
CA LEU A 372 10.67 -5.69 -14.29
C LEU A 372 9.18 -6.10 -14.36
N VAL A 373 8.32 -5.29 -14.97
CA VAL A 373 6.90 -5.63 -15.13
C VAL A 373 6.71 -6.74 -16.17
N VAL A 374 7.53 -6.77 -17.26
CA VAL A 374 7.53 -7.90 -18.21
C VAL A 374 7.95 -9.20 -17.51
N LEU A 375 9.02 -9.18 -16.74
CA LEU A 375 9.46 -10.33 -15.95
C LEU A 375 8.37 -10.78 -14.96
N SER A 376 7.74 -9.82 -14.27
CA SER A 376 6.60 -10.10 -13.41
C SER A 376 5.46 -10.78 -14.17
N SER A 377 5.14 -10.29 -15.38
CA SER A 377 4.10 -10.87 -16.26
C SER A 377 4.43 -12.32 -16.63
N VAL A 378 5.69 -12.59 -16.98
CA VAL A 378 6.17 -13.95 -17.28
C VAL A 378 5.99 -14.87 -16.05
N VAL A 379 6.35 -14.40 -14.86
CA VAL A 379 6.17 -15.18 -13.62
C VAL A 379 4.68 -15.43 -13.36
N VAL A 380 3.80 -14.41 -13.57
CA VAL A 380 2.34 -14.57 -13.42
C VAL A 380 1.79 -15.63 -14.40
N LEU A 381 2.27 -15.67 -15.64
CA LEU A 381 1.85 -16.69 -16.62
C LEU A 381 2.13 -18.12 -16.14
N THR A 382 3.18 -18.31 -15.33
CA THR A 382 3.54 -19.63 -14.75
C THR A 382 2.76 -19.99 -13.49
N LEU A 383 1.90 -19.10 -12.96
CA LEU A 383 1.01 -19.45 -11.84
C LEU A 383 -0.03 -20.49 -12.27
N PRO A 384 -0.46 -21.39 -11.37
CA PRO A 384 -1.54 -22.33 -11.65
C PRO A 384 -2.84 -21.60 -12.05
N ASN A 385 -3.63 -22.23 -12.92
CA ASN A 385 -4.97 -21.72 -13.20
C ASN A 385 -5.89 -21.99 -12.00
N ARG A 386 -6.94 -21.18 -11.85
CA ARG A 386 -7.91 -21.25 -10.75
C ARG A 386 -8.47 -22.68 -10.51
N ASN A 387 -8.77 -23.42 -11.58
CA ASN A 387 -9.29 -24.80 -11.50
C ASN A 387 -8.25 -25.82 -11.00
N ASN A 388 -6.97 -25.46 -11.03
CA ASN A 388 -5.84 -26.26 -10.59
C ASN A 388 -5.19 -25.69 -9.32
N SER A 389 -5.88 -24.80 -8.60
CA SER A 389 -5.37 -24.28 -7.33
C SER A 389 -5.16 -25.46 -6.36
N ILE A 390 -4.06 -25.44 -5.63
CA ILE A 390 -3.66 -26.51 -4.72
C ILE A 390 -4.78 -26.80 -3.71
N PHE A 391 -5.58 -25.80 -3.42
CA PHE A 391 -6.72 -25.86 -2.51
C PHE A 391 -7.88 -26.72 -3.03
N ASN A 392 -8.15 -26.73 -4.35
CA ASN A 392 -9.21 -27.57 -4.94
C ASN A 392 -8.81 -29.04 -5.06
N LYS A 393 -7.50 -29.38 -4.99
CA LYS A 393 -7.02 -30.75 -5.04
C LYS A 393 -7.05 -31.49 -3.70
N GLN A 394 -7.19 -30.78 -2.58
CA GLN A 394 -7.28 -31.37 -1.24
C GLN A 394 -8.72 -31.55 -0.74
N GLY A 395 -9.70 -31.04 -1.48
CA GLY A 395 -11.14 -31.18 -1.18
C GLY A 395 -11.90 -32.12 -2.13
N ALA A 396 -11.19 -32.85 -2.99
CA ALA A 396 -11.67 -33.95 -3.81
C ALA A 396 -10.93 -35.24 -3.38
#